data_46478229d707d4b1dcbc4d5b0af84cd1
#
_entry.id   46478229d707d4b1dcbc4d5b0af84cd1
#
_cell.length_a   1.000
_cell.length_b   1.000
_cell.length_c   1.000
_cell.angle_alpha   90.00
_cell.angle_beta   90.00
_cell.angle_gamma   90.00
#
_symmetry.space_group_name_H-M   'P 1'
#
loop_
_entity.id
_entity.type
_entity.pdbx_description
1 polymer ?
#
loop_
_entity_poly.entity_id
_entity_poly.type
_entity_poly.pdbx_seq_one_letter_code
_entity_poly.pdbx_strand_id
1 'polypeptide(L)'
;MIMAMEVGIVSSGGSCHTEYLSADEDKNLRRAADVILRGGLVIFPTETVYGIGADALDAGAAEKIYAAKGRPSDNPLIIHLAEPEDAEKYAYTTELYYKIANRFMPGPITFILPKKNCIPDAVTGGLDTVAIRIPVERHAHRLIELAGVPIAAPSANISGRPSPTSAEHCRDDMDGRVDIILDGGVCSFGLESTIVKPNGRGGLKLLRPGAITPDDLRTVCEDVEIDCAVFSKFTGTPEAPGMKYRHYAPDARVIILDGSDSQVYSFLEDKQDCGILCYSEDKPLLNYRNVSVIGSRYSPAEQAHLLFKCLREFKGVDTIYARMPSDGGVGLAVYNRLVKAAGYEIFKL
;
A
#
# COMPACT_ATOMS: atom_id res chain seq x y z
N MET A 1 -17.92 8.58 51.81
CA MET A 1 -17.92 9.82 51.00
C MET A 1 -16.69 9.75 50.07
N ILE A 2 -16.84 9.12 48.90
CA ILE A 2 -15.77 8.87 47.91
C ILE A 2 -15.97 9.91 46.83
N MET A 3 -15.03 10.84 46.72
CA MET A 3 -14.99 11.81 45.60
C MET A 3 -14.59 11.09 44.30
N ALA A 4 -15.46 11.11 43.34
CA ALA A 4 -15.12 10.75 41.96
C ALA A 4 -14.35 11.91 41.32
N MET A 5 -13.11 11.64 40.89
CA MET A 5 -12.34 12.54 40.03
C MET A 5 -12.87 12.36 38.59
N GLU A 6 -13.54 13.36 38.07
CA GLU A 6 -13.82 13.50 36.63
C GLU A 6 -12.52 13.79 35.89
N VAL A 7 -12.08 12.86 35.06
CA VAL A 7 -11.01 13.09 34.07
C VAL A 7 -11.63 13.84 32.90
N GLY A 8 -11.36 15.14 32.84
CA GLY A 8 -11.78 15.98 31.74
C GLY A 8 -11.06 15.56 30.44
N ILE A 9 -11.83 15.04 29.50
CA ILE A 9 -11.39 14.83 28.12
C ILE A 9 -11.30 16.21 27.46
N VAL A 10 -10.07 16.72 27.29
CA VAL A 10 -9.81 17.91 26.48
C VAL A 10 -9.91 17.50 25.02
N SER A 11 -11.06 17.72 24.39
CA SER A 11 -11.23 17.65 22.96
C SER A 11 -10.62 18.90 22.33
N SER A 12 -9.35 18.86 21.90
CA SER A 12 -8.78 19.87 21.02
C SER A 12 -9.23 19.56 19.58
N GLY A 13 -10.45 19.91 19.27
CA GLY A 13 -11.00 19.89 17.91
C GLY A 13 -10.55 21.11 17.09
N GLY A 14 -9.26 21.25 16.82
CA GLY A 14 -8.77 22.12 15.76
C GLY A 14 -8.79 21.31 14.45
N SER A 15 -9.58 21.70 13.46
CA SER A 15 -9.46 21.15 12.11
C SER A 15 -8.05 21.48 11.59
N CYS A 16 -7.24 20.45 11.33
CA CYS A 16 -5.96 20.62 10.66
C CYS A 16 -6.24 21.17 9.26
N HIS A 17 -5.63 22.29 8.89
CA HIS A 17 -5.75 22.82 7.54
C HIS A 17 -4.74 22.09 6.65
N THR A 18 -5.21 21.22 5.75
CA THR A 18 -4.34 20.52 4.80
C THR A 18 -3.97 21.43 3.64
N GLU A 19 -2.68 21.60 3.38
CA GLU A 19 -2.19 22.32 2.20
C GLU A 19 -2.04 21.38 1.01
N TYR A 20 -2.46 21.84 -0.18
CA TYR A 20 -2.32 21.11 -1.44
C TYR A 20 -1.26 21.79 -2.29
N LEU A 21 -0.15 21.12 -2.54
CA LEU A 21 1.02 21.68 -3.21
C LEU A 21 1.46 20.80 -4.38
N SER A 22 1.93 21.43 -5.48
CA SER A 22 2.56 20.70 -6.57
C SER A 22 3.93 20.14 -6.12
N ALA A 23 4.18 18.86 -6.36
CA ALA A 23 5.46 18.24 -6.10
C ALA A 23 6.57 18.66 -7.10
N ASP A 24 6.20 19.20 -8.26
CA ASP A 24 7.14 19.66 -9.28
C ASP A 24 7.94 20.91 -8.86
N GLU A 25 7.54 21.61 -7.80
CA GLU A 25 8.23 22.80 -7.29
C GLU A 25 9.13 22.43 -6.10
N ASP A 26 10.46 22.53 -6.24
CA ASP A 26 11.45 22.19 -5.18
C ASP A 26 11.20 22.98 -3.87
N LYS A 27 10.67 24.20 -3.95
CA LYS A 27 10.28 24.97 -2.73
C LYS A 27 9.19 24.25 -1.92
N ASN A 28 8.24 23.54 -2.58
CA ASN A 28 7.18 22.80 -1.93
C ASN A 28 7.72 21.51 -1.30
N LEU A 29 8.67 20.84 -1.95
CA LEU A 29 9.38 19.69 -1.38
C LEU A 29 10.20 20.10 -0.13
N ARG A 30 10.88 21.25 -0.16
CA ARG A 30 11.58 21.80 1.03
C ARG A 30 10.62 22.08 2.17
N ARG A 31 9.48 22.73 1.87
CA ARG A 31 8.43 23.00 2.86
C ARG A 31 7.90 21.68 3.47
N ALA A 32 7.66 20.67 2.65
CA ALA A 32 7.22 19.37 3.10
C ALA A 32 8.28 18.67 3.98
N ALA A 33 9.57 18.74 3.62
CA ALA A 33 10.67 18.26 4.44
C ALA A 33 10.72 18.94 5.81
N ASP A 34 10.55 20.29 5.85
CA ASP A 34 10.48 21.04 7.11
C ASP A 34 9.30 20.60 8.00
N VAL A 35 8.15 20.26 7.40
CA VAL A 35 6.99 19.71 8.13
C VAL A 35 7.32 18.34 8.74
N ILE A 36 7.94 17.45 7.98
CA ILE A 36 8.39 16.12 8.48
C ILE A 36 9.34 16.30 9.66
N LEU A 37 10.36 17.16 9.56
CA LEU A 37 11.35 17.42 10.60
C LEU A 37 10.74 18.02 11.88
N ARG A 38 9.56 18.63 11.80
CA ARG A 38 8.81 19.16 12.96
C ARG A 38 7.79 18.13 13.50
N GLY A 39 7.85 16.87 13.03
CA GLY A 39 6.94 15.80 13.43
C GLY A 39 5.53 15.92 12.84
N GLY A 40 5.37 16.63 11.70
CA GLY A 40 4.13 16.71 10.94
C GLY A 40 3.95 15.56 9.95
N LEU A 41 2.81 15.53 9.25
CA LEU A 41 2.42 14.51 8.30
C LEU A 41 2.38 15.07 6.88
N VAL A 42 3.08 14.41 5.96
CA VAL A 42 3.13 14.76 4.55
C VAL A 42 2.70 13.58 3.69
N ILE A 43 1.76 13.82 2.78
CA ILE A 43 1.43 12.84 1.74
C ILE A 43 2.25 13.17 0.49
N PHE A 44 2.88 12.12 -0.09
CA PHE A 44 3.75 12.26 -1.24
C PHE A 44 3.55 11.12 -2.25
N PRO A 45 3.75 11.38 -3.55
CA PRO A 45 3.68 10.36 -4.60
C PRO A 45 4.83 9.37 -4.49
N THR A 46 4.59 8.14 -4.91
CA THR A 46 5.64 7.18 -5.26
C THR A 46 5.29 6.50 -6.58
N GLU A 47 6.19 5.71 -7.16
CA GLU A 47 5.90 4.92 -8.36
C GLU A 47 4.82 3.84 -8.11
N THR A 48 4.60 3.45 -6.85
CA THR A 48 3.63 2.41 -6.44
C THR A 48 2.27 2.99 -6.08
N VAL A 49 2.16 3.65 -4.94
CA VAL A 49 0.97 4.33 -4.41
C VAL A 49 1.41 5.56 -3.63
N TYR A 50 0.53 6.49 -3.36
CA TYR A 50 0.82 7.60 -2.46
C TYR A 50 1.06 7.13 -1.04
N GLY A 51 2.09 7.67 -0.40
CA GLY A 51 2.45 7.42 0.99
C GLY A 51 2.09 8.58 1.92
N ILE A 52 1.67 8.29 3.14
CA ILE A 52 1.57 9.26 4.23
C ILE A 52 2.82 9.12 5.09
N GLY A 53 3.67 10.15 5.12
CA GLY A 53 5.01 10.12 5.69
C GLY A 53 5.19 10.98 6.92
N ALA A 54 6.05 10.50 7.80
CA ALA A 54 6.56 11.23 8.97
C ALA A 54 8.01 10.79 9.26
N ASP A 55 8.72 11.53 10.13
CA ASP A 55 10.05 11.15 10.60
C ASP A 55 10.01 9.77 11.28
N ALA A 56 10.75 8.80 10.72
CA ALA A 56 10.81 7.44 11.26
C ALA A 56 11.62 7.33 12.57
N LEU A 57 12.34 8.37 12.96
CA LEU A 57 13.10 8.42 14.22
C LEU A 57 12.27 9.01 15.38
N ASP A 58 11.11 9.62 15.06
CA ASP A 58 10.17 10.19 16.03
C ASP A 58 8.97 9.25 16.26
N ALA A 59 8.91 8.63 17.44
CA ALA A 59 7.79 7.76 17.83
C ALA A 59 6.45 8.50 17.82
N GLY A 60 6.41 9.76 18.26
CA GLY A 60 5.19 10.57 18.28
C GLY A 60 4.70 10.92 16.87
N ALA A 61 5.62 11.15 15.92
CA ALA A 61 5.26 11.36 14.52
C ALA A 61 4.70 10.08 13.88
N ALA A 62 5.27 8.91 14.20
CA ALA A 62 4.74 7.62 13.77
C ALA A 62 3.32 7.36 14.32
N GLU A 63 3.06 7.67 15.58
CA GLU A 63 1.72 7.55 16.20
C GLU A 63 0.67 8.42 15.50
N LYS A 64 1.05 9.62 15.02
CA LYS A 64 0.16 10.47 14.24
C LYS A 64 -0.27 9.81 12.92
N ILE A 65 0.62 9.04 12.25
CA ILE A 65 0.26 8.26 11.05
C ILE A 65 -0.86 7.27 11.37
N TYR A 66 -0.73 6.51 12.46
CA TYR A 66 -1.76 5.55 12.88
C TYR A 66 -3.08 6.24 13.19
N ALA A 67 -3.04 7.35 13.92
CA ALA A 67 -4.22 8.13 14.28
C ALA A 67 -4.93 8.71 13.03
N ALA A 68 -4.18 9.35 12.11
CA ALA A 68 -4.73 9.94 10.89
C ALA A 68 -5.44 8.89 10.01
N LYS A 69 -4.91 7.67 9.94
CA LYS A 69 -5.46 6.58 9.14
C LYS A 69 -6.53 5.75 9.84
N GLY A 70 -6.65 5.81 11.16
CA GLY A 70 -7.38 4.81 11.94
C GLY A 70 -6.76 3.40 11.79
N ARG A 71 -5.42 3.33 11.71
CA ARG A 71 -4.66 2.09 11.51
C ARG A 71 -4.31 1.44 12.84
N PRO A 72 -4.43 0.10 12.99
CA PRO A 72 -3.92 -0.60 14.15
C PRO A 72 -2.39 -0.44 14.29
N SER A 73 -1.92 -0.16 15.52
CA SER A 73 -0.50 0.12 15.79
C SER A 73 0.41 -1.11 15.73
N ASP A 74 -0.14 -2.33 15.75
CA ASP A 74 0.60 -3.59 15.56
C ASP A 74 0.89 -3.89 14.07
N ASN A 75 0.46 -3.03 13.14
CA ASN A 75 0.69 -3.18 11.71
C ASN A 75 1.87 -2.28 11.30
N PRO A 76 3.10 -2.83 11.11
CA PRO A 76 4.33 -2.05 10.97
C PRO A 76 4.30 -1.09 9.78
N LEU A 77 5.17 -0.08 9.82
CA LEU A 77 5.39 0.87 8.73
C LEU A 77 6.64 0.47 7.94
N ILE A 78 6.76 1.00 6.72
CA ILE A 78 7.95 0.88 5.87
C ILE A 78 8.72 2.18 5.99
N ILE A 79 10.02 2.13 6.28
CA ILE A 79 10.87 3.32 6.21
C ILE A 79 11.42 3.48 4.79
N HIS A 80 11.41 4.71 4.32
CA HIS A 80 11.88 5.08 3.00
C HIS A 80 13.21 5.84 3.13
N LEU A 81 14.20 5.43 2.36
CA LEU A 81 15.55 5.99 2.34
C LEU A 81 15.88 6.53 0.95
N ALA A 82 16.87 7.42 0.86
CA ALA A 82 17.36 7.93 -0.41
C ALA A 82 18.26 6.90 -1.10
N GLU A 83 19.18 6.28 -0.36
CA GLU A 83 20.17 5.36 -0.93
C GLU A 83 20.14 3.99 -0.22
N PRO A 84 20.42 2.89 -0.95
CA PRO A 84 20.47 1.55 -0.35
C PRO A 84 21.47 1.43 0.81
N GLU A 85 22.60 2.11 0.72
CA GLU A 85 23.69 2.11 1.70
C GLU A 85 23.26 2.75 3.03
N ASP A 86 22.30 3.67 3.00
CA ASP A 86 21.75 4.30 4.20
C ASP A 86 21.06 3.29 5.13
N ALA A 87 20.68 2.12 4.61
CA ALA A 87 20.08 1.06 5.41
C ALA A 87 20.97 0.65 6.60
N GLU A 88 22.32 0.72 6.46
CA GLU A 88 23.25 0.40 7.54
C GLU A 88 23.12 1.31 8.75
N LYS A 89 22.58 2.51 8.60
CA LYS A 89 22.34 3.43 9.73
C LYS A 89 21.19 2.92 10.63
N TYR A 90 20.24 2.17 10.07
CA TYR A 90 18.95 1.85 10.70
C TYR A 90 18.71 0.35 10.92
N ALA A 91 19.45 -0.51 10.20
CA ALA A 91 19.27 -1.96 10.24
C ALA A 91 20.61 -2.70 10.12
N TYR A 92 20.59 -4.00 10.43
CA TYR A 92 21.72 -4.90 10.18
C TYR A 92 21.58 -5.49 8.79
N THR A 93 22.34 -4.96 7.84
CA THR A 93 22.34 -5.39 6.44
C THR A 93 23.03 -6.74 6.24
N THR A 94 22.76 -7.37 5.10
CA THR A 94 23.32 -8.67 4.73
C THR A 94 23.78 -8.65 3.27
N GLU A 95 24.63 -9.59 2.86
CA GLU A 95 25.00 -9.76 1.46
C GLU A 95 23.77 -9.95 0.55
N LEU A 96 22.76 -10.71 1.03
CA LEU A 96 21.52 -10.93 0.29
C LEU A 96 20.74 -9.62 0.08
N TYR A 97 20.73 -8.72 1.10
CA TYR A 97 20.15 -7.39 0.94
C TYR A 97 20.81 -6.63 -0.21
N TYR A 98 22.15 -6.58 -0.25
CA TYR A 98 22.86 -5.85 -1.30
C TYR A 98 22.69 -6.48 -2.69
N LYS A 99 22.61 -7.80 -2.79
CA LYS A 99 22.27 -8.47 -4.07
C LYS A 99 20.90 -8.01 -4.60
N ILE A 100 19.90 -7.92 -3.73
CA ILE A 100 18.56 -7.45 -4.09
C ILE A 100 18.56 -5.94 -4.36
N ALA A 101 19.22 -5.15 -3.52
CA ALA A 101 19.29 -3.70 -3.68
C ALA A 101 19.97 -3.31 -4.99
N ASN A 102 21.12 -3.87 -5.31
CA ASN A 102 21.84 -3.61 -6.56
C ASN A 102 21.05 -3.92 -7.83
N ARG A 103 20.06 -4.82 -7.75
CA ARG A 103 19.28 -5.22 -8.90
C ARG A 103 17.96 -4.46 -9.02
N PHE A 104 17.32 -4.11 -7.88
CA PHE A 104 15.93 -3.67 -7.84
C PHE A 104 15.70 -2.35 -7.09
N MET A 105 16.74 -1.75 -6.48
CA MET A 105 16.64 -0.46 -5.80
C MET A 105 17.50 0.60 -6.51
N PRO A 106 17.04 1.84 -6.62
CA PRO A 106 15.72 2.34 -6.26
C PRO A 106 14.59 1.66 -7.06
N GLY A 107 13.45 1.34 -6.39
CA GLY A 107 12.34 0.67 -7.08
C GLY A 107 11.23 0.14 -6.17
N PRO A 108 10.28 -0.59 -6.78
CA PRO A 108 9.06 -1.05 -6.11
C PRO A 108 9.28 -2.33 -5.28
N ILE A 109 10.37 -2.39 -4.54
CA ILE A 109 10.71 -3.50 -3.63
C ILE A 109 10.99 -2.99 -2.22
N THR A 110 10.62 -3.78 -1.23
CA THR A 110 10.84 -3.55 0.20
C THR A 110 11.54 -4.78 0.77
N PHE A 111 12.60 -4.57 1.52
CA PHE A 111 13.35 -5.63 2.17
C PHE A 111 13.26 -5.51 3.69
N ILE A 112 12.97 -6.60 4.39
CA ILE A 112 12.88 -6.64 5.86
C ILE A 112 14.21 -7.10 6.44
N LEU A 113 14.73 -6.30 7.39
CA LEU A 113 16.01 -6.51 8.08
C LEU A 113 15.82 -6.40 9.60
N PRO A 114 16.70 -7.02 10.41
CA PRO A 114 16.79 -6.74 11.84
C PRO A 114 17.07 -5.25 12.07
N LYS A 115 16.25 -4.59 12.92
CA LYS A 115 16.37 -3.15 13.17
C LYS A 115 17.51 -2.82 14.14
N LYS A 116 18.03 -1.60 14.07
CA LYS A 116 18.85 -1.00 15.12
C LYS A 116 17.98 -0.25 16.14
N ASN A 117 18.52 0.00 17.33
CA ASN A 117 17.78 0.62 18.43
C ASN A 117 17.32 2.06 18.16
N CYS A 118 17.86 2.73 17.13
CA CYS A 118 17.44 4.08 16.74
C CYS A 118 16.04 4.10 16.09
N ILE A 119 15.51 2.95 15.62
CA ILE A 119 14.15 2.87 15.09
C ILE A 119 13.18 2.54 16.22
N PRO A 120 12.22 3.46 16.52
CA PRO A 120 11.24 3.27 17.59
C PRO A 120 10.30 2.08 17.32
N ASP A 121 9.84 1.42 18.38
CA ASP A 121 8.85 0.34 18.31
C ASP A 121 7.52 0.77 17.69
N ALA A 122 7.15 2.04 17.83
CA ALA A 122 5.98 2.61 17.18
C ALA A 122 6.05 2.49 15.64
N VAL A 123 7.24 2.55 15.04
CA VAL A 123 7.43 2.40 13.58
C VAL A 123 7.31 0.94 13.16
N THR A 124 7.81 0.03 13.98
CA THR A 124 7.90 -1.41 13.63
C THR A 124 6.73 -2.23 14.19
N GLY A 125 5.76 -1.59 14.88
CA GLY A 125 4.65 -2.30 15.53
C GLY A 125 5.13 -3.26 16.63
N GLY A 126 6.27 -2.95 17.27
CA GLY A 126 6.89 -3.76 18.31
C GLY A 126 7.76 -4.92 17.78
N LEU A 127 8.02 -5.01 16.49
CA LEU A 127 8.89 -6.04 15.90
C LEU A 127 10.37 -5.65 16.03
N ASP A 128 11.23 -6.68 16.11
CA ASP A 128 12.70 -6.53 16.07
C ASP A 128 13.24 -6.33 14.65
N THR A 129 12.36 -6.15 13.67
CA THR A 129 12.69 -5.95 12.26
C THR A 129 12.11 -4.65 11.74
N VAL A 130 12.73 -4.11 10.70
CA VAL A 130 12.27 -2.93 9.97
C VAL A 130 12.22 -3.22 8.48
N ALA A 131 11.18 -2.76 7.83
CA ALA A 131 11.00 -2.84 6.38
C ALA A 131 11.59 -1.59 5.73
N ILE A 132 12.49 -1.76 4.75
CA ILE A 132 13.24 -0.68 4.10
C ILE A 132 12.90 -0.66 2.60
N ARG A 133 12.68 0.54 2.07
CA ARG A 133 12.46 0.77 0.64
C ARG A 133 13.18 2.03 0.17
N ILE A 134 13.69 1.99 -1.05
CA ILE A 134 14.23 3.15 -1.76
C ILE A 134 13.32 3.39 -2.98
N PRO A 135 12.44 4.41 -2.96
CA PRO A 135 11.52 4.68 -4.07
C PRO A 135 12.27 5.27 -5.27
N VAL A 136 11.89 4.88 -6.48
CA VAL A 136 12.46 5.43 -7.73
C VAL A 136 11.75 6.71 -8.18
N GLU A 137 10.59 7.02 -7.60
CA GLU A 137 9.83 8.21 -7.95
C GLU A 137 10.59 9.46 -7.49
N ARG A 138 10.82 10.40 -8.42
CA ARG A 138 11.73 11.55 -8.25
C ARG A 138 11.36 12.48 -7.09
N HIS A 139 10.06 12.72 -6.85
CA HIS A 139 9.62 13.64 -5.81
C HIS A 139 9.75 12.99 -4.42
N ALA A 140 9.42 11.69 -4.31
CA ALA A 140 9.65 10.92 -3.08
C ALA A 140 11.14 10.89 -2.74
N HIS A 141 11.98 10.55 -3.71
CA HIS A 141 13.43 10.51 -3.52
C HIS A 141 13.96 11.88 -3.06
N ARG A 142 13.58 12.96 -3.78
CA ARG A 142 13.99 14.31 -3.45
C ARG A 142 13.49 14.78 -2.07
N LEU A 143 12.27 14.43 -1.68
CA LEU A 143 11.73 14.73 -0.35
C LEU A 143 12.56 14.07 0.75
N ILE A 144 12.93 12.78 0.57
CA ILE A 144 13.75 12.03 1.52
C ILE A 144 15.15 12.66 1.66
N GLU A 145 15.79 13.01 0.53
CA GLU A 145 17.06 13.73 0.54
C GLU A 145 16.99 15.06 1.33
N LEU A 146 15.94 15.87 1.07
CA LEU A 146 15.76 17.14 1.72
C LEU A 146 15.47 17.02 3.21
N ALA A 147 14.73 16.00 3.61
CA ALA A 147 14.45 15.73 5.01
C ALA A 147 15.71 15.24 5.75
N GLY A 148 16.60 14.50 5.10
CA GLY A 148 17.83 13.98 5.70
C GLY A 148 17.60 12.96 6.81
N VAL A 149 16.37 12.49 6.99
CA VAL A 149 15.93 11.46 7.93
C VAL A 149 15.15 10.37 7.20
N PRO A 150 15.09 9.13 7.72
CA PRO A 150 14.24 8.10 7.12
C PRO A 150 12.77 8.49 7.28
N ILE A 151 11.95 8.28 6.23
CA ILE A 151 10.53 8.61 6.27
C ILE A 151 9.71 7.32 6.44
N ALA A 152 9.04 7.18 7.58
CA ALA A 152 8.08 6.10 7.78
C ALA A 152 6.80 6.40 6.99
N ALA A 153 6.43 5.53 6.04
CA ALA A 153 5.26 5.79 5.22
C ALA A 153 4.50 4.51 4.83
N PRO A 154 3.27 4.31 5.30
CA PRO A 154 2.27 3.43 4.70
C PRO A 154 1.54 4.14 3.55
N SER A 155 0.67 3.43 2.82
CA SER A 155 -0.23 4.04 1.83
C SER A 155 -1.13 5.12 2.43
N ALA A 156 -1.46 6.19 1.68
CA ALA A 156 -2.13 7.38 2.19
C ALA A 156 -3.68 7.29 2.18
N ASN A 157 -4.25 6.13 2.50
CA ASN A 157 -5.70 5.91 2.61
C ASN A 157 -6.16 5.76 4.06
N ILE A 158 -7.45 5.97 4.34
CA ILE A 158 -8.08 5.46 5.56
C ILE A 158 -7.91 3.94 5.60
N SER A 159 -7.57 3.39 6.79
CA SER A 159 -7.28 1.96 6.95
C SER A 159 -8.42 1.08 6.42
N GLY A 160 -8.09 0.08 5.63
CA GLY A 160 -9.05 -0.83 4.99
C GLY A 160 -9.48 -0.44 3.58
N ARG A 161 -9.48 0.84 3.20
CA ARG A 161 -9.86 1.33 1.87
C ARG A 161 -8.80 1.01 0.80
N PRO A 162 -9.15 1.06 -0.51
CA PRO A 162 -8.18 0.93 -1.60
C PRO A 162 -7.07 1.99 -1.50
N SER A 163 -5.83 1.62 -1.80
CA SER A 163 -4.70 2.55 -1.73
C SER A 163 -4.83 3.68 -2.76
N PRO A 164 -4.42 4.91 -2.45
CA PRO A 164 -4.53 6.05 -3.35
C PRO A 164 -3.43 6.00 -4.41
N THR A 165 -3.79 6.25 -5.66
CA THR A 165 -2.88 6.31 -6.82
C THR A 165 -2.82 7.71 -7.45
N SER A 166 -3.52 8.68 -6.87
CA SER A 166 -3.49 10.10 -7.24
C SER A 166 -3.67 11.00 -6.01
N ALA A 167 -3.31 12.26 -6.12
CA ALA A 167 -3.53 13.25 -5.06
C ALA A 167 -5.01 13.47 -4.74
N GLU A 168 -5.90 13.34 -5.74
CA GLU A 168 -7.36 13.40 -5.55
C GLU A 168 -7.85 12.28 -4.61
N HIS A 169 -7.40 11.03 -4.81
CA HIS A 169 -7.71 9.93 -3.88
C HIS A 169 -7.21 10.21 -2.45
N CYS A 170 -6.07 10.88 -2.32
CA CYS A 170 -5.55 11.27 -1.01
C CYS A 170 -6.41 12.36 -0.37
N ARG A 171 -6.89 13.34 -1.15
CA ARG A 171 -7.81 14.37 -0.67
C ARG A 171 -9.08 13.75 -0.12
N ASP A 172 -9.70 12.82 -0.86
CA ASP A 172 -10.94 12.16 -0.44
C ASP A 172 -10.82 11.46 0.92
N ASP A 173 -9.64 10.91 1.23
CA ASP A 173 -9.43 10.14 2.45
C ASP A 173 -8.81 10.96 3.60
N MET A 174 -7.95 11.96 3.30
CA MET A 174 -7.00 12.53 4.28
C MET A 174 -7.09 14.05 4.44
N ASP A 175 -7.98 14.73 3.74
CA ASP A 175 -8.20 16.17 3.97
C ASP A 175 -8.57 16.44 5.43
N GLY A 176 -7.96 17.48 6.02
CA GLY A 176 -8.12 17.81 7.44
C GLY A 176 -7.44 16.86 8.43
N ARG A 177 -6.63 15.88 7.95
CA ARG A 177 -5.93 14.88 8.79
C ARG A 177 -4.41 14.95 8.68
N VAL A 178 -3.89 15.65 7.68
CA VAL A 178 -2.46 15.80 7.39
C VAL A 178 -2.12 17.26 7.09
N ASP A 179 -0.86 17.62 7.24
CA ASP A 179 -0.41 18.99 7.04
C ASP A 179 -0.31 19.35 5.54
N ILE A 180 0.29 18.44 4.74
CA ILE A 180 0.53 18.68 3.31
C ILE A 180 0.15 17.44 2.49
N ILE A 181 -0.47 17.67 1.33
CA ILE A 181 -0.59 16.72 0.22
C ILE A 181 0.21 17.24 -0.97
N LEU A 182 1.27 16.54 -1.35
CA LEU A 182 2.06 16.82 -2.55
C LEU A 182 1.44 16.12 -3.75
N ASP A 183 1.05 16.89 -4.77
CA ASP A 183 0.56 16.32 -6.03
C ASP A 183 1.73 16.16 -7.02
N GLY A 184 2.06 14.92 -7.35
CA GLY A 184 3.04 14.52 -8.38
C GLY A 184 2.42 13.69 -9.50
N GLY A 185 1.08 13.76 -9.66
CA GLY A 185 0.34 13.02 -10.70
C GLY A 185 -0.03 11.59 -10.30
N VAL A 186 -0.30 10.77 -11.30
CA VAL A 186 -0.75 9.39 -11.12
C VAL A 186 0.45 8.46 -10.95
N CYS A 187 0.38 7.54 -9.98
CA CYS A 187 1.40 6.52 -9.77
C CYS A 187 1.56 5.61 -10.99
N SER A 188 2.80 5.33 -11.40
CA SER A 188 3.06 4.57 -12.63
C SER A 188 2.72 3.08 -12.53
N PHE A 189 2.86 2.47 -11.36
CA PHE A 189 2.55 1.04 -11.16
C PHE A 189 1.14 0.79 -10.59
N GLY A 190 0.73 1.51 -9.56
CA GLY A 190 -0.64 1.47 -9.03
C GLY A 190 -0.91 0.48 -7.89
N LEU A 191 0.00 -0.44 -7.58
CA LEU A 191 -0.06 -1.32 -6.40
C LEU A 191 1.18 -1.14 -5.53
N GLU A 192 1.08 -1.52 -4.25
CA GLU A 192 2.21 -1.40 -3.31
C GLU A 192 3.37 -2.30 -3.69
N SER A 193 4.56 -1.96 -3.17
CA SER A 193 5.83 -2.66 -3.40
C SER A 193 5.78 -4.16 -3.08
N THR A 194 6.56 -4.93 -3.78
CA THR A 194 6.94 -6.30 -3.39
C THR A 194 7.64 -6.27 -2.04
N ILE A 195 7.28 -7.15 -1.09
CA ILE A 195 7.95 -7.26 0.21
C ILE A 195 8.59 -8.62 0.35
N VAL A 196 9.88 -8.62 0.62
CA VAL A 196 10.69 -9.83 0.85
C VAL A 196 11.47 -9.76 2.16
N LYS A 197 11.81 -10.92 2.70
CA LYS A 197 12.75 -11.08 3.81
C LYS A 197 13.65 -12.31 3.58
N PRO A 198 14.78 -12.45 4.30
CA PRO A 198 15.51 -13.71 4.33
C PRO A 198 14.63 -14.86 4.85
N ASN A 199 14.73 -16.05 4.25
CA ASN A 199 13.99 -17.25 4.69
C ASN A 199 14.73 -18.07 5.75
N GLY A 200 15.90 -17.61 6.22
CA GLY A 200 16.74 -18.30 7.20
C GLY A 200 17.57 -19.46 6.65
N ARG A 201 17.46 -19.78 5.36
CA ARG A 201 18.20 -20.85 4.67
C ARG A 201 19.13 -20.31 3.56
N GLY A 202 19.33 -18.99 3.51
CA GLY A 202 20.11 -18.31 2.48
C GLY A 202 19.29 -17.82 1.28
N GLY A 203 17.97 -18.06 1.28
CA GLY A 203 17.03 -17.62 0.27
C GLY A 203 16.12 -16.48 0.73
N LEU A 204 15.09 -16.21 -0.06
CA LEU A 204 14.08 -15.18 0.15
C LEU A 204 12.72 -15.78 0.49
N LYS A 205 11.96 -15.08 1.33
CA LYS A 205 10.54 -15.29 1.54
C LYS A 205 9.75 -14.07 1.07
N LEU A 206 8.87 -14.26 0.10
CA LEU A 206 7.96 -13.26 -0.43
C LEU A 206 6.73 -13.16 0.48
N LEU A 207 6.55 -12.00 1.14
CA LEU A 207 5.43 -11.74 2.05
C LEU A 207 4.29 -11.00 1.36
N ARG A 208 4.61 -10.19 0.36
CA ARG A 208 3.62 -9.43 -0.42
C ARG A 208 4.06 -9.33 -1.89
N PRO A 209 3.28 -9.84 -2.84
CA PRO A 209 3.59 -9.69 -4.26
C PRO A 209 3.37 -8.24 -4.72
N GLY A 210 4.14 -7.79 -5.69
CA GLY A 210 4.11 -6.46 -6.31
C GLY A 210 4.68 -6.49 -7.72
N ALA A 211 5.29 -5.36 -8.14
CA ALA A 211 5.88 -5.23 -9.47
C ALA A 211 7.08 -6.15 -9.71
N ILE A 212 7.89 -6.38 -8.67
CA ILE A 212 8.99 -7.34 -8.74
C ILE A 212 8.39 -8.72 -8.46
N THR A 213 8.39 -9.56 -9.48
CA THR A 213 7.75 -10.88 -9.48
C THR A 213 8.63 -11.95 -8.80
N PRO A 214 8.07 -13.12 -8.42
CA PRO A 214 8.88 -14.24 -7.97
C PRO A 214 9.96 -14.67 -8.98
N ASP A 215 9.67 -14.58 -10.28
CA ASP A 215 10.64 -14.94 -11.33
C ASP A 215 11.76 -13.90 -11.43
N ASP A 216 11.46 -12.60 -11.28
CA ASP A 216 12.50 -11.58 -11.17
C ASP A 216 13.41 -11.83 -9.98
N LEU A 217 12.85 -12.16 -8.80
CA LEU A 217 13.62 -12.47 -7.60
C LEU A 217 14.53 -13.68 -7.81
N ARG A 218 14.07 -14.72 -8.53
CA ARG A 218 14.86 -15.90 -8.85
C ARG A 218 16.07 -15.61 -9.74
N THR A 219 16.09 -14.50 -10.47
CA THR A 219 17.27 -14.06 -11.22
C THR A 219 18.46 -13.69 -10.32
N VAL A 220 18.20 -13.40 -9.03
CA VAL A 220 19.20 -12.98 -8.03
C VAL A 220 19.39 -14.04 -6.94
N CYS A 221 18.34 -14.78 -6.60
CA CYS A 221 18.32 -15.79 -5.55
C CYS A 221 17.38 -16.92 -5.95
N GLU A 222 17.92 -18.12 -6.22
CA GLU A 222 17.12 -19.27 -6.72
C GLU A 222 16.04 -19.73 -5.71
N ASP A 223 16.36 -19.74 -4.40
CA ASP A 223 15.42 -20.12 -3.34
C ASP A 223 14.49 -18.97 -2.97
N VAL A 224 13.35 -18.88 -3.64
CA VAL A 224 12.27 -17.91 -3.36
C VAL A 224 11.01 -18.65 -2.91
N GLU A 225 10.74 -18.59 -1.61
CA GLU A 225 9.51 -19.12 -1.00
C GLU A 225 8.41 -18.06 -1.04
N ILE A 226 7.18 -18.44 -1.38
CA ILE A 226 6.00 -17.57 -1.29
C ILE A 226 5.26 -17.88 0.01
N ASP A 227 5.05 -16.86 0.86
CA ASP A 227 4.31 -17.03 2.12
C ASP A 227 2.84 -17.40 1.87
N CYS A 228 2.30 -18.29 2.68
CA CYS A 228 0.91 -18.74 2.55
C CYS A 228 -0.11 -17.58 2.73
N ALA A 229 0.25 -16.51 3.45
CA ALA A 229 -0.58 -15.31 3.61
C ALA A 229 -0.81 -14.53 2.28
N VAL A 230 -0.08 -14.88 1.22
CA VAL A 230 -0.35 -14.35 -0.13
C VAL A 230 -1.67 -14.91 -0.67
N PHE A 231 -1.99 -16.15 -0.37
CA PHE A 231 -3.15 -16.88 -0.92
C PHE A 231 -4.30 -17.07 0.07
N SER A 232 -4.03 -16.95 1.37
CA SER A 232 -4.99 -17.29 2.41
C SER A 232 -5.08 -16.23 3.51
N LYS A 233 -6.16 -16.28 4.30
CA LYS A 233 -6.36 -15.39 5.44
C LYS A 233 -5.30 -15.65 6.51
N PHE A 234 -4.60 -14.60 6.90
CA PHE A 234 -3.55 -14.65 7.91
C PHE A 234 -4.10 -14.30 9.31
N THR A 235 -3.71 -15.07 10.34
CA THR A 235 -4.18 -14.90 11.72
C THR A 235 -3.07 -14.62 12.74
N GLY A 236 -1.80 -14.57 12.30
CA GLY A 236 -0.63 -14.35 13.14
C GLY A 236 -0.33 -12.87 13.42
N THR A 237 0.85 -12.61 13.97
CA THR A 237 1.43 -11.26 14.08
C THR A 237 1.95 -10.84 12.71
N PRO A 238 1.50 -9.70 12.16
CA PRO A 238 1.91 -9.29 10.82
C PRO A 238 3.37 -8.82 10.81
N GLU A 239 4.20 -9.46 10.02
CA GLU A 239 5.60 -9.07 9.80
C GLU A 239 5.73 -7.93 8.76
N ALA A 240 4.69 -7.70 7.98
CA ALA A 240 4.65 -6.70 6.92
C ALA A 240 3.23 -6.09 6.77
N PRO A 241 3.13 -4.86 6.21
CA PRO A 241 1.85 -4.26 5.87
C PRO A 241 1.05 -5.13 4.88
N GLY A 242 -0.26 -5.26 5.12
CA GLY A 242 -1.16 -5.96 4.21
C GLY A 242 -1.33 -7.46 4.46
N MET A 243 -0.76 -8.03 5.54
CA MET A 243 -0.89 -9.46 5.85
C MET A 243 -2.19 -9.81 6.60
N LYS A 244 -2.54 -9.10 7.67
CA LYS A 244 -3.52 -9.53 8.68
C LYS A 244 -4.93 -8.95 8.50
N TYR A 245 -5.03 -7.65 8.31
CA TYR A 245 -6.31 -6.94 8.35
C TYR A 245 -7.04 -7.00 7.00
N ARG A 246 -8.36 -6.70 7.01
CA ARG A 246 -9.08 -6.43 5.77
C ARG A 246 -8.47 -5.19 5.11
N HIS A 247 -8.05 -5.33 3.88
CA HIS A 247 -7.38 -4.29 3.11
C HIS A 247 -8.05 -4.11 1.75
N TYR A 248 -7.89 -2.92 1.18
CA TYR A 248 -8.25 -2.60 -0.21
C TYR A 248 -9.75 -2.68 -0.52
N ALA A 249 -10.60 -2.77 0.50
CA ALA A 249 -12.03 -2.93 0.29
C ALA A 249 -12.69 -1.56 0.01
N PRO A 250 -13.47 -1.44 -1.08
CA PRO A 250 -14.41 -0.34 -1.25
C PRO A 250 -15.54 -0.44 -0.20
N ASP A 251 -16.44 0.55 -0.17
CA ASP A 251 -17.59 0.51 0.73
C ASP A 251 -18.55 -0.64 0.35
N ALA A 252 -18.58 -1.06 -0.92
CA ALA A 252 -19.36 -2.19 -1.42
C ALA A 252 -18.71 -3.56 -1.08
N ARG A 253 -19.53 -4.61 -1.01
CA ARG A 253 -19.07 -6.00 -0.95
C ARG A 253 -18.50 -6.43 -2.29
N VAL A 254 -17.27 -6.93 -2.32
CA VAL A 254 -16.65 -7.47 -3.53
C VAL A 254 -16.79 -9.00 -3.53
N ILE A 255 -17.26 -9.56 -4.66
CA ILE A 255 -17.38 -11.01 -4.90
C ILE A 255 -16.61 -11.33 -6.16
N ILE A 256 -15.65 -12.24 -6.08
CA ILE A 256 -14.87 -12.68 -7.23
C ILE A 256 -15.58 -13.85 -7.90
N LEU A 257 -15.79 -13.75 -9.20
CA LEU A 257 -16.41 -14.80 -10.00
C LEU A 257 -15.32 -15.68 -10.64
N ASP A 258 -15.32 -16.95 -10.27
CA ASP A 258 -14.41 -17.97 -10.79
C ASP A 258 -15.17 -18.94 -11.69
N GLY A 259 -15.00 -18.81 -13.00
CA GLY A 259 -15.68 -19.59 -14.01
C GLY A 259 -15.31 -19.17 -15.44
N SER A 260 -15.77 -19.95 -16.40
CA SER A 260 -15.63 -19.61 -17.82
C SER A 260 -16.39 -18.33 -18.18
N ASP A 261 -16.05 -17.72 -19.31
CA ASP A 261 -16.70 -16.49 -19.78
C ASP A 261 -18.22 -16.67 -19.89
N SER A 262 -18.68 -17.79 -20.49
CA SER A 262 -20.11 -18.09 -20.63
C SER A 262 -20.83 -18.22 -19.29
N GLN A 263 -20.21 -18.87 -18.30
CA GLN A 263 -20.78 -18.98 -16.96
C GLN A 263 -20.89 -17.62 -16.26
N VAL A 264 -19.84 -16.79 -16.36
CA VAL A 264 -19.84 -15.45 -15.76
C VAL A 264 -20.89 -14.56 -16.41
N TYR A 265 -20.98 -14.54 -17.73
CA TYR A 265 -22.01 -13.72 -18.41
C TYR A 265 -23.42 -14.18 -18.05
N SER A 266 -23.70 -15.49 -18.11
CA SER A 266 -25.00 -16.04 -17.71
C SER A 266 -25.34 -15.72 -16.24
N PHE A 267 -24.38 -15.81 -15.34
CA PHE A 267 -24.59 -15.43 -13.92
C PHE A 267 -24.93 -13.94 -13.77
N LEU A 268 -24.29 -13.07 -14.56
CA LEU A 268 -24.50 -11.62 -14.49
C LEU A 268 -25.85 -11.20 -15.10
N GLU A 269 -26.41 -11.91 -16.08
CA GLU A 269 -27.67 -11.54 -16.76
C GLU A 269 -28.81 -11.24 -15.78
N ASP A 270 -28.89 -11.97 -14.68
CA ASP A 270 -29.93 -11.82 -13.65
C ASP A 270 -29.59 -10.80 -12.55
N LYS A 271 -28.40 -10.16 -12.61
CA LYS A 271 -27.96 -9.20 -11.59
C LYS A 271 -28.33 -7.78 -12.00
N GLN A 272 -28.96 -7.05 -11.08
CA GLN A 272 -29.26 -5.63 -11.26
C GLN A 272 -28.69 -4.83 -10.09
N ASP A 273 -28.54 -3.53 -10.27
CA ASP A 273 -28.06 -2.59 -9.25
C ASP A 273 -26.72 -2.97 -8.60
N CYS A 274 -25.84 -3.64 -9.36
CA CYS A 274 -24.50 -4.03 -8.94
C CYS A 274 -23.41 -3.27 -9.72
N GLY A 275 -22.19 -3.24 -9.17
CA GLY A 275 -20.98 -2.86 -9.87
C GLY A 275 -20.33 -4.07 -10.55
N ILE A 276 -19.70 -3.87 -11.68
CA ILE A 276 -18.94 -4.92 -12.38
C ILE A 276 -17.53 -4.43 -12.66
N LEU A 277 -16.56 -5.12 -12.07
CA LEU A 277 -15.14 -4.93 -12.34
C LEU A 277 -14.71 -5.99 -13.35
N CYS A 278 -14.43 -5.57 -14.58
CA CYS A 278 -14.20 -6.48 -15.71
C CYS A 278 -12.97 -6.10 -16.54
N TYR A 279 -12.64 -6.94 -17.50
CA TYR A 279 -11.61 -6.68 -18.51
C TYR A 279 -12.18 -5.87 -19.68
N SER A 280 -11.29 -5.27 -20.48
CA SER A 280 -11.66 -4.52 -21.70
C SER A 280 -12.45 -5.38 -22.67
N GLU A 281 -12.12 -6.67 -22.76
CA GLU A 281 -12.76 -7.65 -23.65
C GLU A 281 -14.19 -7.99 -23.22
N ASP A 282 -14.50 -7.88 -21.91
CA ASP A 282 -15.83 -8.18 -21.37
C ASP A 282 -16.81 -7.01 -21.59
N LYS A 283 -16.31 -5.76 -21.57
CA LYS A 283 -17.15 -4.55 -21.59
C LYS A 283 -18.19 -4.50 -22.70
N PRO A 284 -17.88 -4.85 -23.97
CA PRO A 284 -18.88 -4.83 -25.04
C PRO A 284 -20.05 -5.81 -24.85
N LEU A 285 -19.87 -6.84 -24.01
CA LEU A 285 -20.85 -7.89 -23.73
C LEU A 285 -21.69 -7.60 -22.50
N LEU A 286 -21.37 -6.54 -21.75
CA LEU A 286 -22.00 -6.19 -20.50
C LEU A 286 -22.85 -4.92 -20.67
N ASN A 287 -24.17 -5.05 -20.47
CA ASN A 287 -25.11 -3.93 -20.55
C ASN A 287 -25.52 -3.43 -19.16
N TYR A 288 -24.55 -2.90 -18.40
CA TYR A 288 -24.72 -2.42 -17.04
C TYR A 288 -24.34 -0.94 -16.91
N ARG A 289 -24.97 -0.23 -15.93
CA ARG A 289 -24.67 1.19 -15.66
C ARG A 289 -23.33 1.37 -14.94
N ASN A 290 -23.01 0.48 -14.00
CA ASN A 290 -21.83 0.59 -13.12
C ASN A 290 -20.77 -0.43 -13.52
N VAL A 291 -20.08 -0.18 -14.63
CA VAL A 291 -18.96 -1.03 -15.13
C VAL A 291 -17.67 -0.26 -15.06
N SER A 292 -16.68 -0.79 -14.34
CA SER A 292 -15.31 -0.29 -14.32
C SER A 292 -14.36 -1.31 -14.95
N VAL A 293 -13.45 -0.84 -15.81
CA VAL A 293 -12.55 -1.68 -16.62
C VAL A 293 -11.14 -1.58 -16.08
N ILE A 294 -10.59 -2.71 -15.60
CA ILE A 294 -9.22 -2.79 -15.07
C ILE A 294 -8.14 -2.98 -16.14
N GLY A 295 -8.45 -2.80 -17.42
CA GLY A 295 -7.54 -3.04 -18.54
C GLY A 295 -7.77 -4.36 -19.23
N SER A 296 -6.86 -4.73 -20.14
CA SER A 296 -6.95 -5.98 -20.89
C SER A 296 -6.71 -7.20 -19.99
N ARG A 297 -7.43 -8.31 -20.28
CA ARG A 297 -7.21 -9.63 -19.67
C ARG A 297 -5.76 -10.12 -19.83
N TYR A 298 -5.12 -9.72 -20.90
CA TYR A 298 -3.76 -10.14 -21.27
C TYR A 298 -2.67 -9.17 -20.78
N SER A 299 -3.04 -8.10 -20.05
CA SER A 299 -2.12 -7.09 -19.53
C SER A 299 -2.22 -6.96 -17.98
N PRO A 300 -1.59 -7.89 -17.22
CA PRO A 300 -1.56 -7.76 -15.75
C PRO A 300 -0.96 -6.44 -15.26
N ALA A 301 -0.10 -5.80 -16.04
CA ALA A 301 0.47 -4.49 -15.72
C ALA A 301 -0.60 -3.37 -15.77
N GLU A 302 -1.47 -3.36 -16.79
CA GLU A 302 -2.63 -2.46 -16.83
C GLU A 302 -3.57 -2.70 -15.65
N GLN A 303 -3.87 -3.98 -15.38
CA GLN A 303 -4.73 -4.35 -14.26
C GLN A 303 -4.16 -3.85 -12.92
N ALA A 304 -2.86 -4.00 -12.70
CA ALA A 304 -2.18 -3.47 -11.52
C ALA A 304 -2.30 -1.95 -11.42
N HIS A 305 -2.09 -1.25 -12.54
CA HIS A 305 -2.18 0.21 -12.59
C HIS A 305 -3.58 0.74 -12.27
N LEU A 306 -4.63 0.06 -12.72
CA LEU A 306 -6.01 0.53 -12.65
C LEU A 306 -6.81 0.01 -11.45
N LEU A 307 -6.41 -1.11 -10.83
CA LEU A 307 -7.24 -1.81 -9.84
C LEU A 307 -7.77 -0.89 -8.73
N PHE A 308 -6.92 -0.15 -8.06
CA PHE A 308 -7.36 0.68 -6.93
C PHE A 308 -8.21 1.87 -7.37
N LYS A 309 -7.89 2.48 -8.52
CA LYS A 309 -8.72 3.51 -9.14
C LYS A 309 -10.12 2.96 -9.40
N CYS A 310 -10.22 1.82 -10.08
CA CYS A 310 -11.50 1.19 -10.41
C CYS A 310 -12.33 0.83 -9.16
N LEU A 311 -11.68 0.29 -8.11
CA LEU A 311 -12.38 -0.01 -6.85
C LEU A 311 -12.91 1.25 -6.15
N ARG A 312 -12.28 2.42 -6.32
CA ARG A 312 -12.72 3.72 -5.77
C ARG A 312 -13.85 4.37 -6.57
N GLU A 313 -14.01 4.02 -7.83
CA GLU A 313 -15.04 4.58 -8.72
C GLU A 313 -16.46 4.09 -8.40
N PHE A 314 -16.60 2.91 -7.79
CA PHE A 314 -17.91 2.37 -7.44
C PHE A 314 -18.54 3.16 -6.29
N LYS A 315 -19.63 3.86 -6.59
CA LYS A 315 -20.43 4.62 -5.63
C LYS A 315 -21.90 4.20 -5.72
N GLY A 316 -22.55 4.05 -4.58
CA GLY A 316 -24.00 3.76 -4.53
C GLY A 316 -24.39 2.36 -5.01
N VAL A 317 -23.47 1.39 -4.94
CA VAL A 317 -23.75 -0.03 -5.17
C VAL A 317 -23.41 -0.83 -3.92
N ASP A 318 -24.21 -1.83 -3.60
CA ASP A 318 -23.98 -2.69 -2.43
C ASP A 318 -23.02 -3.84 -2.74
N THR A 319 -22.97 -4.29 -3.99
CA THR A 319 -22.17 -5.43 -4.44
C THR A 319 -21.41 -5.12 -5.72
N ILE A 320 -20.14 -5.51 -5.76
CA ILE A 320 -19.27 -5.48 -6.95
C ILE A 320 -18.91 -6.92 -7.29
N TYR A 321 -19.24 -7.34 -8.50
CA TYR A 321 -18.78 -8.60 -9.07
C TYR A 321 -17.50 -8.35 -9.86
N ALA A 322 -16.45 -9.10 -9.55
CA ALA A 322 -15.14 -8.95 -10.17
C ALA A 322 -14.73 -10.23 -10.90
N ARG A 323 -14.09 -10.10 -12.06
CA ARG A 323 -13.46 -11.23 -12.75
C ARG A 323 -12.26 -11.74 -11.95
N MET A 324 -12.07 -13.07 -11.93
CA MET A 324 -10.87 -13.69 -11.36
C MET A 324 -9.62 -13.27 -12.15
N PRO A 325 -8.62 -12.62 -11.53
CA PRO A 325 -7.37 -12.31 -12.20
C PRO A 325 -6.44 -13.52 -12.28
N SER A 326 -5.41 -13.44 -13.14
CA SER A 326 -4.34 -14.44 -13.17
C SER A 326 -3.50 -14.39 -11.89
N ASP A 327 -2.93 -15.51 -11.49
CA ASP A 327 -2.06 -15.65 -10.31
C ASP A 327 -0.57 -15.79 -10.66
N GLY A 328 -0.19 -15.55 -11.91
CA GLY A 328 1.19 -15.59 -12.41
C GLY A 328 1.80 -14.20 -12.62
N GLY A 329 3.12 -14.08 -12.45
CA GLY A 329 3.85 -12.84 -12.66
C GLY A 329 3.28 -11.66 -11.88
N VAL A 330 3.08 -10.52 -12.54
CA VAL A 330 2.43 -9.33 -11.95
C VAL A 330 0.96 -9.60 -11.59
N GLY A 331 0.30 -10.54 -12.28
CA GLY A 331 -1.07 -10.96 -11.99
C GLY A 331 -1.24 -11.46 -10.54
N LEU A 332 -0.21 -12.08 -9.96
CA LEU A 332 -0.21 -12.49 -8.54
C LEU A 332 -0.44 -11.30 -7.60
N ALA A 333 0.09 -10.11 -7.92
CA ALA A 333 -0.16 -8.91 -7.13
C ALA A 333 -1.60 -8.42 -7.25
N VAL A 334 -2.17 -8.43 -8.47
CA VAL A 334 -3.58 -8.09 -8.71
C VAL A 334 -4.49 -9.07 -7.97
N TYR A 335 -4.25 -10.38 -8.13
CA TYR A 335 -4.96 -11.44 -7.41
C TYR A 335 -4.96 -11.21 -5.90
N ASN A 336 -3.78 -11.03 -5.31
CA ASN A 336 -3.63 -10.83 -3.86
C ASN A 336 -4.43 -9.61 -3.35
N ARG A 337 -4.42 -8.49 -4.09
CA ARG A 337 -5.17 -7.28 -3.70
C ARG A 337 -6.68 -7.48 -3.83
N LEU A 338 -7.12 -8.08 -4.92
CA LEU A 338 -8.55 -8.30 -5.18
C LEU A 338 -9.16 -9.32 -4.21
N VAL A 339 -8.47 -10.44 -3.94
CA VAL A 339 -8.91 -11.44 -2.96
C VAL A 339 -9.02 -10.83 -1.55
N LYS A 340 -8.08 -9.97 -1.15
CA LYS A 340 -8.17 -9.26 0.13
C LYS A 340 -9.28 -8.22 0.17
N ALA A 341 -9.52 -7.50 -0.93
CA ALA A 341 -10.66 -6.58 -1.07
C ALA A 341 -11.99 -7.32 -0.94
N ALA A 342 -12.08 -8.52 -1.52
CA ALA A 342 -13.24 -9.40 -1.43
C ALA A 342 -13.38 -10.13 -0.07
N GLY A 343 -12.40 -9.97 0.86
CA GLY A 343 -12.40 -10.73 2.11
C GLY A 343 -12.35 -12.24 1.90
N TYR A 344 -11.71 -12.69 0.79
CA TYR A 344 -11.59 -14.07 0.32
C TYR A 344 -12.91 -14.68 -0.17
N GLU A 345 -13.87 -13.84 -0.55
CA GLU A 345 -15.13 -14.30 -1.10
C GLU A 345 -15.00 -14.57 -2.61
N ILE A 346 -14.92 -15.85 -2.96
CA ILE A 346 -14.82 -16.35 -4.34
C ILE A 346 -16.05 -17.24 -4.60
N PHE A 347 -16.82 -16.87 -5.63
CA PHE A 347 -17.98 -17.64 -6.07
C PHE A 347 -17.59 -18.48 -7.30
N LYS A 348 -17.61 -19.79 -7.15
CA LYS A 348 -17.34 -20.75 -8.23
C LYS A 348 -18.63 -20.98 -9.02
N LEU A 349 -18.56 -20.74 -10.33
CA LEU A 349 -19.67 -20.88 -11.27
C LEU A 349 -19.69 -22.23 -11.98
#